data_c1864985b9a2f839e5a862b61c622eb1
#
_entry.id   c1864985b9a2f839e5a862b61c622eb1
#
_cell.length_a   1.000
_cell.length_b   1.000
_cell.length_c   1.000
_cell.angle_alpha   90.00
_cell.angle_beta   90.00
_cell.angle_gamma   90.00
#
_symmetry.space_group_name_H-M   'P 1'
#
loop_
_entity.id
_entity.type
_entity.pdbx_description
1 polymer ?
#
loop_
_entity_poly.entity_id
_entity_poly.type
_entity_poly.pdbx_seq_one_letter_code
_entity_poly.pdbx_strand_id
1 'polypeptide(L)'
;MAISSRGRLILLLAASSLVRFLVDAKVDIDAMKHDVQLITAGNFDSVIGKFRDSAVSSLWFFNEKEKADEQLLDAYNKVATEMKGMAKVCALSCTEFPKFCEKNGVKTTPSIMMYPPNPMPAFTYEGKMETKAIAGKLSKFMSDLSTKLTKDNVDTWVTSDPTKPKVILFSNKKSPPTIFKALSSETVFKRTIKFGFVSDSEADVVAKFKIKQFPSILMQRGTKAEIKETYKGAMDFLSIKEWVNLHSESGMGDKVSSAGGAQEESMEEAKPWLVQEIPELTLKSHQDICMRGEGLCVIYLKDGEASSEEIEMLTGLSKKFSSQLSDRGTKMKWMWLNTAVEGAYKELFEPAMLPSAVVFNPHKRLRFTKLDHGEDNEVKGDATGISNLLDKVLGGDARFKMVPGQKLPKWAVRDAGKGSDKKKEL
;
A
#
# COMPACT_ATOMS: atom_id res chain seq x y z
N MET A 1 13.69 83.62 52.04
CA MET A 1 14.90 83.17 51.34
C MET A 1 14.57 81.98 50.50
N ALA A 2 14.57 82.12 49.21
CA ALA A 2 14.21 81.14 48.22
C ALA A 2 15.44 80.34 47.78
N ILE A 3 15.35 79.03 47.60
CA ILE A 3 16.23 78.27 46.68
C ILE A 3 15.41 77.32 45.90
N SER A 4 15.31 77.64 44.62
CA SER A 4 14.75 76.79 43.55
C SER A 4 15.68 75.66 43.23
N SER A 5 15.16 74.39 43.13
CA SER A 5 15.87 73.28 42.52
C SER A 5 15.05 72.75 41.35
N ARG A 6 15.55 73.02 40.13
CA ARG A 6 15.05 72.44 38.87
C ARG A 6 15.51 71.02 38.69
N GLY A 7 14.58 70.10 38.87
CA GLY A 7 14.81 68.70 38.48
C GLY A 7 14.61 68.54 36.95
N ARG A 8 15.68 68.20 36.24
CA ARG A 8 15.65 67.78 34.84
C ARG A 8 15.10 66.32 34.74
N LEU A 9 13.95 66.22 34.14
CA LEU A 9 13.37 64.92 33.77
C LEU A 9 14.08 64.45 32.50
N ILE A 10 14.93 63.38 32.65
CA ILE A 10 15.56 62.70 31.53
C ILE A 10 14.57 61.59 31.04
N LEU A 11 13.97 61.89 29.87
CA LEU A 11 13.19 60.86 29.15
C LEU A 11 14.17 59.86 28.52
N LEU A 12 14.28 58.70 29.12
CA LEU A 12 14.91 57.53 28.49
C LEU A 12 13.92 56.91 27.47
N LEU A 13 14.13 57.24 26.21
CA LEU A 13 13.50 56.54 25.08
C LEU A 13 14.14 55.16 24.98
N ALA A 14 13.48 54.14 25.56
CA ALA A 14 13.79 52.75 25.30
C ALA A 14 13.33 52.42 23.88
N ALA A 15 14.27 52.48 22.92
CA ALA A 15 14.08 51.88 21.60
C ALA A 15 14.08 50.36 21.75
N SER A 16 12.90 49.78 21.92
CA SER A 16 12.70 48.34 21.76
C SER A 16 12.88 47.99 20.29
N SER A 17 14.09 47.60 19.93
CA SER A 17 14.38 46.91 18.67
C SER A 17 13.64 45.60 18.66
N LEU A 18 12.45 45.60 18.06
CA LEU A 18 11.78 44.37 17.63
C LEU A 18 12.67 43.72 16.56
N VAL A 19 13.55 42.86 16.99
CA VAL A 19 14.20 41.89 16.09
C VAL A 19 13.08 40.97 15.62
N ARG A 20 12.46 41.29 14.48
CA ARG A 20 11.66 40.37 13.72
C ARG A 20 12.62 39.28 13.27
N PHE A 21 12.59 38.11 13.91
CA PHE A 21 13.09 36.90 13.33
C PHE A 21 12.29 36.72 12.04
N LEU A 22 12.88 37.07 10.91
CA LEU A 22 12.47 36.60 9.62
C LEU A 22 12.75 35.06 9.67
N VAL A 23 11.73 34.30 10.03
CA VAL A 23 11.74 32.85 9.76
C VAL A 23 11.75 32.81 8.24
N ASP A 24 12.89 32.47 7.68
CA ASP A 24 13.02 32.21 6.25
C ASP A 24 12.03 31.07 5.93
N ALA A 25 10.95 31.44 5.25
CA ALA A 25 9.95 30.48 4.79
C ALA A 25 10.66 29.45 3.90
N LYS A 26 10.70 28.21 4.33
CA LYS A 26 11.34 27.13 3.58
C LYS A 26 10.36 26.00 3.39
N VAL A 27 10.04 25.69 2.14
CA VAL A 27 9.27 24.49 1.81
C VAL A 27 10.12 23.27 2.17
N ASP A 28 9.68 22.53 3.17
CA ASP A 28 10.30 21.29 3.62
C ASP A 28 9.27 20.15 3.53
N ILE A 29 9.43 19.32 2.52
CA ILE A 29 8.56 18.15 2.31
C ILE A 29 9.19 16.95 3.02
N ASP A 30 8.75 16.72 4.24
CA ASP A 30 9.17 15.60 5.08
C ASP A 30 8.24 14.40 4.85
N ALA A 31 8.78 13.29 4.38
CA ALA A 31 8.03 12.06 4.13
C ALA A 31 7.35 11.46 5.37
N MET A 32 7.80 11.84 6.57
CA MET A 32 7.17 11.42 7.84
C MET A 32 5.92 12.25 8.19
N LYS A 33 5.80 13.45 7.62
CA LYS A 33 4.70 14.39 7.92
C LYS A 33 3.76 14.59 6.74
N HIS A 34 4.24 14.32 5.53
CA HIS A 34 3.52 14.60 4.30
C HIS A 34 3.30 13.34 3.47
N ASP A 35 2.12 13.22 2.90
CA ASP A 35 1.77 12.16 1.94
C ASP A 35 2.22 12.50 0.51
N VAL A 36 2.71 13.71 0.28
CA VAL A 36 3.29 14.15 -1.00
C VAL A 36 4.58 13.39 -1.25
N GLN A 37 4.68 12.73 -2.40
CA GLN A 37 5.88 12.00 -2.78
C GLN A 37 6.91 12.94 -3.42
N LEU A 38 8.02 13.19 -2.72
CA LEU A 38 9.14 13.92 -3.29
C LEU A 38 9.85 13.05 -4.33
N ILE A 39 10.05 13.59 -5.53
CA ILE A 39 10.71 12.89 -6.63
C ILE A 39 11.88 13.71 -7.18
N THR A 40 12.75 13.02 -7.90
CA THR A 40 13.91 13.61 -8.58
C THR A 40 13.74 13.54 -10.10
N ALA A 41 14.53 14.31 -10.84
CA ALA A 41 14.57 14.20 -12.30
C ALA A 41 14.93 12.78 -12.78
N GLY A 42 15.76 12.05 -12.02
CA GLY A 42 16.19 10.69 -12.37
C GLY A 42 15.12 9.62 -12.18
N ASN A 43 14.21 9.80 -11.20
CA ASN A 43 13.17 8.81 -10.92
C ASN A 43 11.79 9.18 -11.50
N PHE A 44 11.65 10.34 -12.15
CA PHE A 44 10.39 10.81 -12.74
C PHE A 44 9.71 9.75 -13.63
N ASP A 45 10.46 9.14 -14.55
CA ASP A 45 9.91 8.14 -15.46
C ASP A 45 9.43 6.89 -14.72
N SER A 46 10.13 6.45 -13.70
CA SER A 46 9.74 5.29 -12.90
C SER A 46 8.54 5.54 -11.99
N VAL A 47 8.33 6.79 -11.55
CA VAL A 47 7.24 7.16 -10.64
C VAL A 47 5.99 7.64 -11.38
N ILE A 48 6.14 8.45 -12.41
CA ILE A 48 5.04 9.05 -13.17
C ILE A 48 4.95 8.47 -14.58
N GLY A 49 6.04 8.47 -15.35
CA GLY A 49 6.03 8.11 -16.75
C GLY A 49 5.40 6.75 -17.04
N LYS A 50 5.88 5.70 -16.36
CA LYS A 50 5.41 4.31 -16.53
C LYS A 50 4.01 4.05 -15.97
N PHE A 51 3.49 4.91 -15.12
CA PHE A 51 2.16 4.75 -14.53
C PHE A 51 1.04 5.40 -15.36
N ARG A 52 1.36 6.16 -16.39
CA ARG A 52 0.37 6.84 -17.24
C ARG A 52 -0.56 5.90 -18.02
N ASP A 53 -0.24 4.62 -18.10
CA ASP A 53 -1.14 3.64 -18.74
C ASP A 53 -2.30 3.23 -17.84
N SER A 54 -2.20 3.47 -16.53
CA SER A 54 -3.19 2.99 -15.55
C SER A 54 -3.62 4.01 -14.51
N ALA A 55 -2.84 5.07 -14.28
CA ALA A 55 -3.10 6.00 -13.19
C ALA A 55 -2.93 7.46 -13.60
N VAL A 56 -3.65 8.32 -12.91
CA VAL A 56 -3.50 9.77 -12.98
C VAL A 56 -2.41 10.21 -12.01
N SER A 57 -1.61 11.21 -12.41
CA SER A 57 -0.59 11.78 -11.53
C SER A 57 -0.61 13.30 -11.60
N SER A 58 -0.13 13.95 -10.54
CA SER A 58 0.23 15.37 -10.53
C SER A 58 1.64 15.56 -10.01
N LEU A 59 2.32 16.54 -10.54
CA LEU A 59 3.66 16.95 -10.12
C LEU A 59 3.66 18.44 -9.84
N TRP A 60 3.93 18.79 -8.59
CA TRP A 60 4.15 20.15 -8.15
C TRP A 60 5.64 20.46 -8.28
N PHE A 61 5.96 21.45 -9.09
CA PHE A 61 7.27 22.07 -9.20
C PHE A 61 7.34 23.23 -8.21
N PHE A 62 8.30 23.18 -7.31
CA PHE A 62 8.43 24.16 -6.23
C PHE A 62 9.85 24.71 -6.10
N ASN A 63 9.95 25.86 -5.45
CA ASN A 63 11.19 26.46 -4.99
C ASN A 63 11.11 26.61 -3.46
N GLU A 64 12.09 26.09 -2.74
CA GLU A 64 12.10 26.07 -1.28
C GLU A 64 11.96 27.46 -0.64
N LYS A 65 12.42 28.50 -1.33
CA LYS A 65 12.43 29.88 -0.83
C LYS A 65 11.21 30.71 -1.24
N GLU A 66 10.33 30.16 -2.05
CA GLU A 66 9.14 30.89 -2.51
C GLU A 66 7.99 30.76 -1.52
N LYS A 67 7.53 31.91 -1.01
CA LYS A 67 6.41 31.97 -0.06
C LYS A 67 5.11 31.37 -0.60
N ALA A 68 4.89 31.49 -1.91
CA ALA A 68 3.70 30.93 -2.55
C ALA A 68 3.71 29.40 -2.54
N ASP A 69 4.89 28.78 -2.65
CA ASP A 69 5.07 27.32 -2.54
C ASP A 69 4.82 26.86 -1.10
N GLU A 70 5.32 27.58 -0.09
CA GLU A 70 5.03 27.28 1.31
C GLU A 70 3.52 27.30 1.61
N GLN A 71 2.80 28.30 1.09
CA GLN A 71 1.35 28.40 1.27
C GLN A 71 0.58 27.27 0.58
N LEU A 72 1.13 26.68 -0.48
CA LEU A 72 0.50 25.58 -1.18
C LEU A 72 0.70 24.22 -0.49
N LEU A 73 1.77 24.05 0.29
CA LEU A 73 2.17 22.77 0.86
C LEU A 73 1.03 22.06 1.60
N ASP A 74 0.35 22.75 2.51
CA ASP A 74 -0.75 22.14 3.28
C ASP A 74 -1.92 21.70 2.38
N ALA A 75 -2.29 22.54 1.41
CA ALA A 75 -3.39 22.23 0.50
C ALA A 75 -3.02 21.06 -0.41
N TYR A 76 -1.79 21.00 -0.90
CA TYR A 76 -1.32 19.95 -1.78
C TYR A 76 -1.09 18.63 -1.03
N ASN A 77 -0.62 18.71 0.22
CA ASN A 77 -0.52 17.53 1.08
C ASN A 77 -1.90 16.91 1.35
N LYS A 78 -2.93 17.72 1.61
CA LYS A 78 -4.31 17.22 1.72
C LYS A 78 -4.79 16.53 0.43
N VAL A 79 -4.38 17.03 -0.75
CA VAL A 79 -4.65 16.32 -2.01
C VAL A 79 -3.98 14.93 -2.00
N ALA A 80 -2.72 14.86 -1.57
CA ALA A 80 -2.00 13.60 -1.51
C ALA A 80 -2.67 12.59 -0.56
N THR A 81 -3.11 13.04 0.61
CA THR A 81 -3.84 12.23 1.58
C THR A 81 -5.18 11.74 1.01
N GLU A 82 -5.99 12.63 0.41
CA GLU A 82 -7.29 12.28 -0.19
C GLU A 82 -7.16 11.33 -1.38
N MET A 83 -6.05 11.43 -2.14
CA MET A 83 -5.79 10.62 -3.34
C MET A 83 -4.90 9.41 -3.08
N LYS A 84 -4.58 9.12 -1.83
CA LYS A 84 -3.67 8.03 -1.44
C LYS A 84 -4.10 6.69 -2.05
N GLY A 85 -3.19 6.09 -2.80
CA GLY A 85 -3.44 4.84 -3.52
C GLY A 85 -4.21 4.98 -4.85
N MET A 86 -4.92 6.10 -5.08
CA MET A 86 -5.73 6.33 -6.29
C MET A 86 -5.00 7.14 -7.37
N ALA A 87 -4.13 8.06 -6.97
CA ALA A 87 -3.31 8.87 -7.86
C ALA A 87 -1.92 9.08 -7.27
N LYS A 88 -0.96 9.38 -8.12
CA LYS A 88 0.38 9.81 -7.68
C LYS A 88 0.38 11.32 -7.53
N VAL A 89 0.61 11.80 -6.31
CA VAL A 89 0.70 13.23 -5.98
C VAL A 89 2.13 13.51 -5.55
N CYS A 90 2.90 14.10 -6.47
CA CYS A 90 4.34 14.23 -6.36
C CYS A 90 4.77 15.68 -6.32
N ALA A 91 5.97 15.95 -5.79
CA ALA A 91 6.63 17.23 -5.85
C ALA A 91 8.09 17.09 -6.28
N LEU A 92 8.64 18.14 -6.91
CA LEU A 92 10.03 18.21 -7.39
C LEU A 92 10.58 19.62 -7.18
N SER A 93 11.75 19.68 -6.56
CA SER A 93 12.46 20.96 -6.33
C SER A 93 13.10 21.48 -7.62
N CYS A 94 12.72 22.69 -8.01
CA CYS A 94 13.37 23.39 -9.12
C CYS A 94 14.72 24.00 -8.73
N THR A 95 14.99 24.16 -7.44
CA THR A 95 16.32 24.55 -6.95
C THR A 95 17.33 23.43 -7.17
N GLU A 96 16.94 22.18 -6.90
CA GLU A 96 17.79 21.02 -7.10
C GLU A 96 17.87 20.57 -8.57
N PHE A 97 16.75 20.67 -9.31
CA PHE A 97 16.64 20.19 -10.70
C PHE A 97 16.21 21.29 -11.70
N PRO A 98 16.96 22.40 -11.80
CA PRO A 98 16.54 23.56 -12.64
C PRO A 98 16.38 23.21 -14.12
N LYS A 99 17.30 22.39 -14.69
CA LYS A 99 17.21 21.95 -16.08
C LYS A 99 15.98 21.09 -16.38
N PHE A 100 15.53 20.31 -15.41
CA PHE A 100 14.33 19.50 -15.56
C PHE A 100 13.07 20.38 -15.53
N CYS A 101 13.03 21.38 -14.67
CA CYS A 101 11.94 22.35 -14.62
C CYS A 101 11.85 23.16 -15.93
N GLU A 102 12.98 23.66 -16.43
CA GLU A 102 13.05 24.38 -17.72
C GLU A 102 12.56 23.51 -18.88
N LYS A 103 13.02 22.27 -18.98
CA LYS A 103 12.60 21.30 -20.00
C LYS A 103 11.08 21.06 -19.98
N ASN A 104 10.44 21.12 -18.82
CA ASN A 104 8.99 20.97 -18.64
C ASN A 104 8.22 22.28 -18.77
N GLY A 105 8.90 23.39 -19.18
CA GLY A 105 8.27 24.68 -19.42
C GLY A 105 7.89 25.44 -18.15
N VAL A 106 8.41 25.06 -16.98
CA VAL A 106 8.17 25.74 -15.71
C VAL A 106 8.95 27.06 -15.67
N LYS A 107 8.25 28.19 -15.72
CA LYS A 107 8.84 29.53 -15.67
C LYS A 107 8.78 30.13 -14.26
N THR A 108 7.76 29.78 -13.51
CA THR A 108 7.51 30.29 -12.14
C THR A 108 6.96 29.18 -11.28
N THR A 109 7.22 29.23 -9.97
CA THR A 109 6.65 28.33 -8.97
C THR A 109 5.70 29.12 -8.04
N PRO A 110 4.69 28.48 -7.46
CA PRO A 110 4.30 27.09 -7.65
C PRO A 110 3.71 26.80 -9.05
N SER A 111 4.08 25.68 -9.63
CA SER A 111 3.50 25.19 -10.87
C SER A 111 3.11 23.72 -10.72
N ILE A 112 1.89 23.36 -11.07
CA ILE A 112 1.42 21.99 -11.00
C ILE A 112 1.20 21.48 -12.42
N MET A 113 1.82 20.36 -12.76
CA MET A 113 1.57 19.66 -14.01
C MET A 113 0.73 18.41 -13.76
N MET A 114 -0.31 18.24 -14.56
CA MET A 114 -1.19 17.07 -14.53
C MET A 114 -0.78 16.07 -15.61
N TYR A 115 -0.76 14.80 -15.22
CA TYR A 115 -0.43 13.68 -16.11
C TYR A 115 -1.62 12.73 -16.15
N PRO A 116 -2.57 12.97 -17.08
CA PRO A 116 -3.68 12.04 -17.30
C PRO A 116 -3.17 10.72 -17.88
N PRO A 117 -3.99 9.64 -17.86
CA PRO A 117 -3.67 8.41 -18.54
C PRO A 117 -3.45 8.61 -20.04
N ASN A 118 -2.54 7.81 -20.61
CA ASN A 118 -2.33 7.80 -22.06
C ASN A 118 -3.63 7.49 -22.82
N PRO A 119 -3.87 8.07 -23.99
CA PRO A 119 -2.96 8.91 -24.81
C PRO A 119 -3.04 10.42 -24.52
N MET A 120 -3.75 10.87 -23.48
CA MET A 120 -3.88 12.31 -23.22
C MET A 120 -2.54 12.95 -22.86
N PRO A 121 -2.21 14.14 -23.43
CA PRO A 121 -0.96 14.81 -23.12
C PRO A 121 -0.97 15.36 -21.68
N ALA A 122 0.22 15.51 -21.10
CA ALA A 122 0.39 16.26 -19.87
C ALA A 122 0.11 17.76 -20.11
N PHE A 123 -0.37 18.43 -19.09
CA PHE A 123 -0.69 19.87 -19.18
C PHE A 123 -0.50 20.57 -17.83
N THR A 124 -0.22 21.88 -17.89
CA THR A 124 -0.12 22.71 -16.70
C THR A 124 -1.52 22.97 -16.12
N TYR A 125 -1.64 22.84 -14.81
CA TYR A 125 -2.88 23.12 -14.08
C TYR A 125 -3.06 24.63 -13.89
N GLU A 126 -4.13 25.18 -14.43
CA GLU A 126 -4.45 26.60 -14.37
C GLU A 126 -5.64 26.91 -13.42
N GLY A 127 -5.99 25.97 -12.54
CA GLY A 127 -7.08 26.13 -11.60
C GLY A 127 -6.65 26.78 -10.29
N LYS A 128 -7.59 26.88 -9.34
CA LYS A 128 -7.30 27.36 -7.99
C LYS A 128 -6.36 26.40 -7.27
N MET A 129 -5.36 26.93 -6.59
CA MET A 129 -4.39 26.17 -5.78
C MET A 129 -4.99 25.76 -4.42
N GLU A 130 -6.13 25.08 -4.48
CA GLU A 130 -6.92 24.61 -3.33
C GLU A 130 -7.11 23.08 -3.42
N THR A 131 -7.11 22.40 -2.28
CA THR A 131 -7.28 20.94 -2.20
C THR A 131 -8.43 20.43 -3.05
N LYS A 132 -9.62 20.99 -2.88
CA LYS A 132 -10.83 20.53 -3.56
C LYS A 132 -10.78 20.71 -5.08
N ALA A 133 -10.15 21.79 -5.54
CA ALA A 133 -10.03 22.12 -6.96
C ALA A 133 -9.01 21.19 -7.65
N ILE A 134 -7.85 20.97 -7.03
CA ILE A 134 -6.79 20.07 -7.54
C ILE A 134 -7.27 18.61 -7.52
N ALA A 135 -7.79 18.14 -6.39
CA ALA A 135 -8.33 16.77 -6.26
C ALA A 135 -9.49 16.52 -7.23
N GLY A 136 -10.38 17.49 -7.40
CA GLY A 136 -11.47 17.42 -8.36
C GLY A 136 -10.98 17.34 -9.81
N LYS A 137 -9.87 18.02 -10.15
CA LYS A 137 -9.26 17.92 -11.49
C LYS A 137 -8.65 16.53 -11.72
N LEU A 138 -7.89 16.00 -10.77
CA LEU A 138 -7.35 14.63 -10.83
C LEU A 138 -8.47 13.60 -11.01
N SER A 139 -9.53 13.71 -10.21
CA SER A 139 -10.69 12.81 -10.26
C SER A 139 -11.41 12.78 -11.62
N LYS A 140 -11.38 13.88 -12.39
CA LYS A 140 -11.98 13.94 -13.73
C LYS A 140 -11.25 13.06 -14.74
N PHE A 141 -9.97 12.84 -14.56
CA PHE A 141 -9.15 12.00 -15.45
C PHE A 141 -9.08 10.55 -15.01
N MET A 142 -9.64 10.20 -13.85
CA MET A 142 -9.72 8.79 -13.45
C MET A 142 -10.69 8.04 -14.33
N SER A 143 -10.23 6.92 -14.86
CA SER A 143 -11.06 6.00 -15.63
C SER A 143 -12.15 5.41 -14.74
N ASP A 144 -13.35 5.26 -15.29
CA ASP A 144 -14.47 4.59 -14.64
C ASP A 144 -14.87 3.39 -15.49
N LEU A 145 -14.60 2.20 -14.99
CA LEU A 145 -14.98 0.94 -15.63
C LEU A 145 -16.20 0.29 -14.95
N SER A 146 -16.86 1.00 -14.05
CA SER A 146 -18.09 0.53 -13.43
C SER A 146 -19.28 0.66 -14.39
N THR A 147 -20.19 -0.31 -14.34
CA THR A 147 -21.44 -0.28 -15.08
C THR A 147 -22.51 0.37 -14.23
N LYS A 148 -23.18 1.41 -14.74
CA LYS A 148 -24.39 1.95 -14.10
C LYS A 148 -25.51 0.93 -14.22
N LEU A 149 -26.00 0.45 -13.08
CA LEU A 149 -27.06 -0.53 -12.98
C LEU A 149 -28.41 0.15 -12.81
N THR A 150 -29.36 -0.23 -13.66
CA THR A 150 -30.74 0.22 -13.67
C THR A 150 -31.67 -0.99 -13.61
N LYS A 151 -32.96 -0.77 -13.45
CA LYS A 151 -33.97 -1.82 -13.52
C LYS A 151 -33.84 -2.68 -14.79
N ASP A 152 -33.51 -2.06 -15.93
CA ASP A 152 -33.50 -2.73 -17.23
C ASP A 152 -32.28 -3.64 -17.45
N ASN A 153 -31.16 -3.35 -16.82
CA ASN A 153 -29.90 -4.08 -17.08
C ASN A 153 -29.38 -4.91 -15.91
N VAL A 154 -29.90 -4.70 -14.71
CA VAL A 154 -29.34 -5.34 -13.49
C VAL A 154 -29.40 -6.87 -13.57
N ASP A 155 -30.46 -7.46 -14.08
CA ASP A 155 -30.63 -8.92 -14.15
C ASP A 155 -29.64 -9.55 -15.11
N THR A 156 -29.51 -8.98 -16.30
CA THR A 156 -28.54 -9.43 -17.30
C THR A 156 -27.11 -9.24 -16.79
N TRP A 157 -26.86 -8.12 -16.12
CA TRP A 157 -25.52 -7.87 -15.58
C TRP A 157 -25.15 -8.82 -14.44
N VAL A 158 -26.08 -9.13 -13.53
CA VAL A 158 -25.89 -10.07 -12.42
C VAL A 158 -25.63 -11.49 -12.92
N THR A 159 -26.32 -11.93 -13.97
CA THR A 159 -26.18 -13.28 -14.54
C THR A 159 -25.00 -13.42 -15.50
N SER A 160 -24.49 -12.29 -16.04
CA SER A 160 -23.34 -12.30 -16.94
C SER A 160 -22.06 -12.72 -16.20
N ASP A 161 -21.12 -13.35 -16.91
CA ASP A 161 -19.82 -13.78 -16.39
C ASP A 161 -19.90 -14.45 -15.00
N PRO A 162 -20.54 -15.62 -14.87
CA PRO A 162 -20.79 -16.26 -13.58
C PRO A 162 -19.52 -16.60 -12.79
N THR A 163 -18.40 -16.62 -13.46
CA THR A 163 -17.08 -16.93 -12.85
C THR A 163 -16.40 -15.72 -12.23
N LYS A 164 -16.86 -14.49 -12.56
CA LYS A 164 -16.26 -13.27 -12.03
C LYS A 164 -17.06 -12.76 -10.84
N PRO A 165 -16.39 -12.47 -9.72
CA PRO A 165 -17.01 -11.72 -8.62
C PRO A 165 -17.52 -10.36 -9.11
N LYS A 166 -18.57 -9.87 -8.49
CA LYS A 166 -19.20 -8.60 -8.81
C LYS A 166 -19.25 -7.72 -7.57
N VAL A 167 -18.67 -6.54 -7.66
CA VAL A 167 -18.68 -5.53 -6.59
C VAL A 167 -19.69 -4.47 -6.97
N ILE A 168 -20.67 -4.23 -6.11
CA ILE A 168 -21.76 -3.28 -6.37
C ILE A 168 -21.74 -2.19 -5.31
N LEU A 169 -21.60 -0.95 -5.72
CA LEU A 169 -21.75 0.21 -4.85
C LEU A 169 -23.15 0.78 -4.99
N PHE A 170 -23.86 0.88 -3.89
CA PHE A 170 -25.11 1.63 -3.75
C PHE A 170 -24.81 2.98 -3.08
N SER A 171 -25.26 4.07 -3.68
CA SER A 171 -24.93 5.42 -3.21
C SER A 171 -26.05 6.41 -3.49
N ASN A 172 -26.17 7.42 -2.63
CA ASN A 172 -27.04 8.58 -2.85
C ASN A 172 -26.48 9.59 -3.86
N LYS A 173 -25.35 9.28 -4.50
CA LYS A 173 -24.77 10.10 -5.58
C LYS A 173 -25.31 9.66 -6.93
N LYS A 174 -25.41 10.61 -7.87
CA LYS A 174 -25.86 10.33 -9.25
C LYS A 174 -24.82 9.63 -10.12
N SER A 175 -23.56 9.65 -9.69
CA SER A 175 -22.41 9.05 -10.40
C SER A 175 -21.44 8.42 -9.42
N PRO A 176 -20.62 7.44 -9.87
CA PRO A 176 -19.63 6.78 -9.03
C PRO A 176 -18.67 7.78 -8.41
N PRO A 177 -18.43 7.70 -7.09
CA PRO A 177 -17.41 8.52 -6.41
C PRO A 177 -16.01 8.15 -6.87
N THR A 178 -15.04 9.05 -6.66
CA THR A 178 -13.62 8.91 -7.05
C THR A 178 -13.02 7.58 -6.61
N ILE A 179 -13.27 7.17 -5.36
CA ILE A 179 -12.80 5.89 -4.81
C ILE A 179 -13.28 4.72 -5.66
N PHE A 180 -14.54 4.70 -6.04
CA PHE A 180 -15.10 3.58 -6.80
C PHE A 180 -14.65 3.54 -8.26
N LYS A 181 -14.46 4.72 -8.88
CA LYS A 181 -13.81 4.83 -10.19
C LYS A 181 -12.40 4.25 -10.17
N ALA A 182 -11.59 4.67 -9.20
CA ALA A 182 -10.23 4.18 -9.03
C ALA A 182 -10.21 2.65 -8.83
N LEU A 183 -11.07 2.10 -7.97
CA LEU A 183 -11.19 0.66 -7.76
C LEU A 183 -11.56 -0.09 -9.04
N SER A 184 -12.55 0.40 -9.80
CA SER A 184 -12.99 -0.24 -11.04
C SER A 184 -11.92 -0.27 -12.11
N SER A 185 -11.01 0.71 -12.09
CA SER A 185 -9.91 0.86 -13.05
C SER A 185 -8.58 0.23 -12.61
N GLU A 186 -8.51 -0.33 -11.39
CA GLU A 186 -7.32 -1.01 -10.89
C GLU A 186 -6.88 -2.16 -11.79
N THR A 187 -5.59 -2.20 -12.10
CA THR A 187 -5.03 -3.18 -13.05
C THR A 187 -5.30 -4.63 -12.62
N VAL A 188 -5.25 -4.91 -11.31
CA VAL A 188 -5.50 -6.24 -10.75
C VAL A 188 -6.98 -6.65 -10.86
N PHE A 189 -7.92 -5.70 -10.94
CA PHE A 189 -9.35 -5.96 -10.96
C PHE A 189 -9.98 -5.93 -12.35
N LYS A 190 -9.42 -5.15 -13.29
CA LYS A 190 -9.97 -4.94 -14.65
C LYS A 190 -10.45 -6.21 -15.37
N ARG A 191 -9.76 -7.32 -15.18
CA ARG A 191 -10.04 -8.58 -15.87
C ARG A 191 -10.72 -9.61 -14.99
N THR A 192 -10.68 -9.46 -13.69
CA THR A 192 -11.07 -10.47 -12.70
C THR A 192 -12.38 -10.15 -11.99
N ILE A 193 -12.75 -8.87 -11.90
CA ILE A 193 -13.92 -8.40 -11.15
C ILE A 193 -14.79 -7.51 -12.03
N LYS A 194 -16.10 -7.58 -11.86
CA LYS A 194 -17.06 -6.63 -12.45
C LYS A 194 -17.51 -5.63 -11.41
N PHE A 195 -17.53 -4.36 -11.77
CA PHE A 195 -17.98 -3.27 -10.89
C PHE A 195 -19.31 -2.73 -11.38
N GLY A 196 -20.29 -2.65 -10.47
CA GLY A 196 -21.61 -2.08 -10.71
C GLY A 196 -21.87 -0.90 -9.78
N PHE A 197 -22.54 0.12 -10.30
CA PHE A 197 -22.95 1.30 -9.53
C PHE A 197 -24.44 1.47 -9.57
N VAL A 198 -25.08 1.64 -8.42
CA VAL A 198 -26.52 1.89 -8.26
C VAL A 198 -26.72 3.21 -7.54
N SER A 199 -27.46 4.13 -8.15
CA SER A 199 -27.93 5.34 -7.47
C SER A 199 -29.15 5.00 -6.60
N ASP A 200 -29.37 5.73 -5.52
CA ASP A 200 -30.58 5.66 -4.69
C ASP A 200 -31.90 5.91 -5.47
N SER A 201 -31.80 6.63 -6.60
CA SER A 201 -32.91 6.85 -7.50
C SER A 201 -33.44 5.56 -8.18
N GLU A 202 -32.64 4.49 -8.22
CA GLU A 202 -32.99 3.18 -8.77
C GLU A 202 -33.74 2.32 -7.72
N ALA A 203 -34.88 2.77 -7.24
CA ALA A 203 -35.61 2.20 -6.11
C ALA A 203 -35.88 0.68 -6.25
N ASP A 204 -36.20 0.21 -7.45
CA ASP A 204 -36.44 -1.22 -7.71
C ASP A 204 -35.20 -2.06 -7.53
N VAL A 205 -34.03 -1.54 -7.94
CA VAL A 205 -32.73 -2.22 -7.77
C VAL A 205 -32.32 -2.20 -6.29
N VAL A 206 -32.50 -1.07 -5.62
CA VAL A 206 -32.23 -0.93 -4.18
C VAL A 206 -33.08 -1.93 -3.37
N ALA A 207 -34.40 -2.05 -3.68
CA ALA A 207 -35.30 -3.00 -3.04
C ALA A 207 -34.91 -4.46 -3.31
N LYS A 208 -34.52 -4.78 -4.54
CA LYS A 208 -34.06 -6.12 -4.95
C LYS A 208 -32.88 -6.62 -4.12
N PHE A 209 -31.89 -5.74 -3.84
CA PHE A 209 -30.72 -6.04 -3.02
C PHE A 209 -30.94 -5.78 -1.52
N LYS A 210 -32.15 -5.39 -1.12
CA LYS A 210 -32.54 -5.13 0.29
C LYS A 210 -31.62 -4.10 0.98
N ILE A 211 -31.20 -3.07 0.25
CA ILE A 211 -30.32 -2.03 0.78
C ILE A 211 -31.09 -1.12 1.73
N LYS A 212 -30.58 -0.94 2.94
CA LYS A 212 -31.19 -0.13 4.01
C LYS A 212 -30.50 1.21 4.23
N GLN A 213 -29.24 1.32 3.84
CA GLN A 213 -28.42 2.51 4.10
C GLN A 213 -27.43 2.78 2.96
N PHE A 214 -27.06 4.05 2.76
CA PHE A 214 -26.08 4.50 1.77
C PHE A 214 -24.92 5.23 2.48
N PRO A 215 -23.68 5.08 1.96
CA PRO A 215 -23.28 4.14 0.92
C PRO A 215 -23.20 2.71 1.43
N SER A 216 -23.44 1.72 0.54
CA SER A 216 -23.24 0.29 0.83
C SER A 216 -22.47 -0.36 -0.32
N ILE A 217 -21.49 -1.19 0.01
CA ILE A 217 -20.73 -1.98 -0.96
C ILE A 217 -20.98 -3.46 -0.72
N LEU A 218 -21.35 -4.15 -1.77
CA LEU A 218 -21.67 -5.58 -1.75
C LEU A 218 -20.74 -6.36 -2.68
N MET A 219 -20.40 -7.58 -2.29
CA MET A 219 -19.79 -8.58 -3.15
C MET A 219 -20.82 -9.66 -3.47
N GLN A 220 -21.02 -9.92 -4.76
CA GLN A 220 -21.86 -11.00 -5.27
C GLN A 220 -21.01 -11.98 -6.06
N ARG A 221 -21.32 -13.27 -5.94
CA ARG A 221 -20.69 -14.35 -6.71
C ARG A 221 -21.75 -15.24 -7.36
N GLY A 222 -21.42 -15.80 -8.52
CA GLY A 222 -22.34 -16.66 -9.27
C GLY A 222 -23.43 -15.89 -9.99
N THR A 223 -24.51 -16.59 -10.33
CA THR A 223 -25.64 -16.08 -11.17
C THR A 223 -26.85 -15.65 -10.36
N LYS A 224 -26.93 -15.98 -9.08
CA LYS A 224 -28.02 -15.58 -8.20
C LYS A 224 -27.73 -14.23 -7.58
N ALA A 225 -28.74 -13.37 -7.46
CA ALA A 225 -28.66 -12.07 -6.81
C ALA A 225 -28.51 -12.17 -5.27
N GLU A 226 -27.99 -13.29 -4.79
CA GLU A 226 -27.69 -13.47 -3.36
C GLU A 226 -26.43 -12.66 -3.01
N ILE A 227 -26.60 -11.77 -2.04
CA ILE A 227 -25.49 -11.02 -1.45
C ILE A 227 -24.66 -12.01 -0.66
N LYS A 228 -23.44 -12.26 -1.12
CA LYS A 228 -22.52 -13.11 -0.38
C LYS A 228 -21.90 -12.36 0.80
N GLU A 229 -21.56 -11.08 0.59
CA GLU A 229 -20.88 -10.28 1.61
C GLU A 229 -21.16 -8.78 1.46
N THR A 230 -21.25 -8.11 2.61
CA THR A 230 -21.41 -6.65 2.70
C THR A 230 -20.15 -6.06 3.36
N TYR A 231 -19.57 -5.04 2.74
CA TYR A 231 -18.46 -4.32 3.31
C TYR A 231 -18.88 -3.54 4.55
N LYS A 232 -18.10 -3.67 5.64
CA LYS A 232 -18.37 -3.01 6.93
C LYS A 232 -17.19 -2.15 7.43
N GLY A 233 -16.12 -2.04 6.62
CA GLY A 233 -14.90 -1.31 6.99
C GLY A 233 -15.00 0.20 6.72
N ALA A 234 -13.85 0.87 6.83
CA ALA A 234 -13.71 2.29 6.55
C ALA A 234 -13.91 2.59 5.05
N MET A 235 -14.62 3.67 4.72
CA MET A 235 -14.93 4.07 3.33
C MET A 235 -13.75 4.83 2.69
N ASP A 236 -12.55 4.29 2.80
CA ASP A 236 -11.34 4.74 2.11
C ASP A 236 -10.90 3.74 1.05
N PHE A 237 -10.06 4.21 0.13
CA PHE A 237 -9.65 3.43 -1.04
C PHE A 237 -8.88 2.15 -0.66
N LEU A 238 -7.91 2.26 0.25
CA LEU A 238 -7.03 1.15 0.59
C LEU A 238 -7.79 0.03 1.31
N SER A 239 -8.63 0.39 2.27
CA SER A 239 -9.46 -0.55 3.03
C SER A 239 -10.46 -1.29 2.14
N ILE A 240 -11.11 -0.58 1.20
CA ILE A 240 -12.04 -1.21 0.26
C ILE A 240 -11.27 -2.08 -0.74
N LYS A 241 -10.13 -1.62 -1.25
CA LYS A 241 -9.28 -2.38 -2.18
C LYS A 241 -8.81 -3.70 -1.56
N GLU A 242 -8.36 -3.66 -0.32
CA GLU A 242 -7.95 -4.85 0.43
C GLU A 242 -9.09 -5.84 0.60
N TRP A 243 -10.27 -5.35 1.03
CA TRP A 243 -11.47 -6.18 1.16
C TRP A 243 -11.89 -6.80 -0.18
N VAL A 244 -11.92 -6.02 -1.26
CA VAL A 244 -12.24 -6.53 -2.61
C VAL A 244 -11.24 -7.59 -3.03
N ASN A 245 -9.95 -7.38 -2.78
CA ASN A 245 -8.90 -8.33 -3.11
C ASN A 245 -9.06 -9.64 -2.35
N LEU A 246 -9.23 -9.55 -1.04
CA LEU A 246 -9.41 -10.71 -0.16
C LEU A 246 -10.62 -11.58 -0.60
N HIS A 247 -11.75 -10.94 -0.86
CA HIS A 247 -12.99 -11.64 -1.15
C HIS A 247 -13.14 -12.07 -2.62
N SER A 248 -12.42 -11.42 -3.55
CA SER A 248 -12.41 -11.82 -4.96
C SER A 248 -11.70 -13.14 -5.20
N GLU A 249 -10.71 -13.47 -4.39
CA GLU A 249 -9.87 -14.66 -4.57
C GLU A 249 -10.46 -15.93 -3.94
N SER A 250 -11.26 -15.82 -2.88
CA SER A 250 -11.94 -16.98 -2.26
C SER A 250 -12.90 -17.70 -3.22
N GLY A 251 -13.25 -17.10 -4.36
CA GLY A 251 -14.07 -17.73 -5.41
C GLY A 251 -13.30 -18.56 -6.44
N MET A 252 -11.97 -18.48 -6.49
CA MET A 252 -11.17 -19.31 -7.42
C MET A 252 -10.80 -20.68 -6.88
N GLY A 253 -10.94 -20.92 -5.56
CA GLY A 253 -10.69 -22.21 -4.92
C GLY A 253 -11.74 -23.27 -5.18
N ASP A 254 -12.97 -22.89 -5.58
CA ASP A 254 -14.12 -23.80 -5.71
C ASP A 254 -14.22 -24.58 -7.03
N LYS A 255 -13.22 -24.53 -7.91
CA LYS A 255 -13.29 -25.19 -9.23
C LYS A 255 -12.64 -26.56 -9.34
N VAL A 256 -12.25 -27.16 -8.25
CA VAL A 256 -11.79 -28.55 -8.26
C VAL A 256 -12.52 -29.35 -7.17
N SER A 257 -13.81 -29.50 -7.26
CA SER A 257 -14.58 -30.59 -6.63
C SER A 257 -16.06 -30.43 -6.91
N SER A 258 -16.54 -30.85 -8.05
CA SER A 258 -17.95 -31.17 -8.21
C SER A 258 -18.11 -32.57 -8.79
N ALA A 259 -17.98 -33.54 -7.91
CA ALA A 259 -18.64 -34.86 -8.04
C ALA A 259 -18.88 -35.38 -6.62
N GLY A 260 -20.14 -35.38 -6.16
CA GLY A 260 -20.61 -36.20 -5.03
C GLY A 260 -20.87 -35.46 -3.73
N GLY A 261 -22.09 -35.11 -3.50
CA GLY A 261 -22.95 -35.35 -2.35
C GLY A 261 -22.56 -34.85 -0.96
N ALA A 262 -23.56 -34.18 -0.36
CA ALA A 262 -23.83 -34.02 1.05
C ALA A 262 -23.33 -32.73 1.74
N GLN A 263 -24.28 -32.03 2.29
CA GLN A 263 -24.21 -30.86 3.18
C GLN A 263 -23.30 -31.10 4.36
N GLU A 264 -22.32 -30.22 4.55
CA GLU A 264 -21.83 -29.89 5.89
C GLU A 264 -21.49 -28.38 5.88
N GLU A 265 -22.07 -27.66 6.82
CA GLU A 265 -21.75 -26.29 7.17
C GLU A 265 -20.27 -26.20 7.55
N SER A 266 -19.41 -25.74 6.62
CA SER A 266 -18.02 -25.47 6.95
C SER A 266 -17.91 -24.12 7.65
N MET A 267 -17.64 -24.16 8.95
CA MET A 267 -17.07 -23.05 9.73
C MET A 267 -15.91 -22.46 8.93
N GLU A 268 -15.93 -21.15 8.70
CA GLU A 268 -14.81 -20.40 8.14
C GLU A 268 -13.56 -20.69 8.98
N GLU A 269 -12.61 -21.40 8.41
CA GLU A 269 -11.35 -21.71 9.10
C GLU A 269 -10.62 -20.39 9.35
N ALA A 270 -10.58 -19.96 10.62
CA ALA A 270 -9.89 -18.76 11.03
C ALA A 270 -8.46 -18.75 10.49
N LYS A 271 -8.03 -17.67 9.84
CA LYS A 271 -6.66 -17.50 9.35
C LYS A 271 -5.79 -16.83 10.42
N PRO A 272 -5.28 -17.56 11.40
CA PRO A 272 -4.56 -17.00 12.53
C PRO A 272 -3.29 -16.26 12.14
N TRP A 273 -2.69 -16.63 10.99
CA TRP A 273 -1.48 -15.98 10.46
C TRP A 273 -1.67 -14.52 10.02
N LEU A 274 -2.90 -14.06 9.82
CA LEU A 274 -3.17 -12.66 9.44
C LEU A 274 -3.14 -11.69 10.63
N VAL A 275 -3.28 -12.21 11.85
CA VAL A 275 -3.24 -11.41 13.10
C VAL A 275 -1.92 -11.55 13.85
N GLN A 276 -1.05 -12.48 13.45
CA GLN A 276 0.27 -12.67 14.04
C GLN A 276 1.26 -11.66 13.47
N GLU A 277 2.07 -11.04 14.32
CA GLU A 277 3.12 -10.11 13.89
C GLU A 277 4.20 -10.82 13.04
N ILE A 278 4.59 -12.02 13.44
CA ILE A 278 5.57 -12.87 12.74
C ILE A 278 4.95 -14.26 12.53
N PRO A 279 4.16 -14.46 11.47
CA PRO A 279 3.47 -15.72 11.23
C PRO A 279 4.40 -16.82 10.70
N GLU A 280 4.00 -18.07 10.88
CA GLU A 280 4.65 -19.21 10.25
C GLU A 280 4.32 -19.31 8.76
N LEU A 281 5.34 -19.52 7.94
CA LEU A 281 5.23 -19.72 6.49
C LEU A 281 4.95 -21.21 6.20
N THR A 282 3.74 -21.51 5.73
CA THR A 282 3.23 -22.87 5.50
C THR A 282 2.46 -22.95 4.18
N LEU A 283 2.03 -24.15 3.80
CA LEU A 283 1.11 -24.34 2.66
C LEU A 283 -0.13 -23.44 2.74
N LYS A 284 -0.71 -23.25 3.94
CA LYS A 284 -1.92 -22.44 4.14
C LYS A 284 -1.64 -20.94 4.12
N SER A 285 -0.55 -20.50 4.73
CA SER A 285 -0.24 -19.08 4.96
C SER A 285 0.58 -18.41 3.84
N HIS A 286 1.41 -19.17 3.09
CA HIS A 286 2.42 -18.61 2.17
C HIS A 286 1.87 -17.63 1.14
N GLN A 287 0.67 -17.88 0.63
CA GLN A 287 0.04 -16.97 -0.34
C GLN A 287 -0.26 -15.61 0.28
N ASP A 288 -0.86 -15.62 1.47
CA ASP A 288 -1.33 -14.40 2.14
C ASP A 288 -0.17 -13.56 2.69
N ILE A 289 0.85 -14.20 3.27
CA ILE A 289 1.90 -13.50 4.00
C ILE A 289 3.15 -13.17 3.18
N CYS A 290 3.44 -13.91 2.09
CA CYS A 290 4.63 -13.67 1.27
C CYS A 290 4.32 -13.45 -0.22
N MET A 291 3.58 -14.37 -0.87
CA MET A 291 3.46 -14.38 -2.32
C MET A 291 2.56 -13.29 -2.89
N ARG A 292 1.54 -12.88 -2.14
CA ARG A 292 0.61 -11.82 -2.54
C ARG A 292 1.08 -10.45 -2.08
N GLY A 293 0.82 -9.44 -2.91
CA GLY A 293 1.14 -8.05 -2.62
C GLY A 293 2.64 -7.72 -2.77
N GLU A 294 2.95 -6.45 -2.90
CA GLU A 294 4.30 -5.93 -3.12
C GLU A 294 5.20 -6.10 -1.90
N GLY A 295 6.51 -6.24 -2.12
CA GLY A 295 7.52 -6.24 -1.09
C GLY A 295 8.46 -7.44 -1.11
N LEU A 296 9.34 -7.47 -0.12
CA LEU A 296 10.29 -8.55 0.14
C LEU A 296 9.82 -9.36 1.34
N CYS A 297 10.03 -10.66 1.31
CA CYS A 297 9.75 -11.54 2.43
C CYS A 297 11.04 -11.80 3.20
N VAL A 298 11.08 -11.44 4.48
CA VAL A 298 12.17 -11.78 5.41
C VAL A 298 11.75 -13.07 6.12
N ILE A 299 12.41 -14.16 5.77
CA ILE A 299 12.07 -15.50 6.24
C ILE A 299 13.15 -15.96 7.22
N TYR A 300 12.77 -16.14 8.48
CA TYR A 300 13.63 -16.72 9.48
C TYR A 300 13.54 -18.24 9.42
N LEU A 301 14.66 -18.88 9.16
CA LEU A 301 14.77 -20.34 9.04
C LEU A 301 15.15 -20.96 10.38
N LYS A 302 14.32 -21.83 10.92
CA LYS A 302 14.53 -22.49 12.20
C LYS A 302 14.22 -23.99 12.08
N ASP A 303 14.98 -24.82 12.76
CA ASP A 303 14.68 -26.24 12.92
C ASP A 303 13.76 -26.42 14.12
N GLY A 304 12.51 -26.80 13.88
CA GLY A 304 11.43 -26.84 14.87
C GLY A 304 10.65 -25.51 14.96
N GLU A 305 9.93 -25.34 16.06
CA GLU A 305 9.10 -24.15 16.32
C GLU A 305 9.95 -22.95 16.76
N ALA A 306 9.58 -21.75 16.35
CA ALA A 306 10.21 -20.54 16.81
C ALA A 306 9.81 -20.24 18.27
N SER A 307 10.79 -19.92 19.11
CA SER A 307 10.56 -19.57 20.51
C SER A 307 9.96 -18.15 20.63
N SER A 308 9.34 -17.86 21.78
CA SER A 308 8.81 -16.52 22.07
C SER A 308 9.89 -15.44 21.99
N GLU A 309 11.11 -15.73 22.43
CA GLU A 309 12.27 -14.82 22.37
C GLU A 309 12.69 -14.53 20.93
N GLU A 310 12.66 -15.55 20.05
CA GLU A 310 12.95 -15.37 18.63
C GLU A 310 11.86 -14.54 17.92
N ILE A 311 10.61 -14.77 18.25
CA ILE A 311 9.49 -13.97 17.73
C ILE A 311 9.59 -12.51 18.20
N GLU A 312 9.94 -12.27 19.46
CA GLU A 312 10.14 -10.92 20.00
C GLU A 312 11.32 -10.21 19.33
N MET A 313 12.43 -10.90 19.13
CA MET A 313 13.59 -10.41 18.38
C MET A 313 13.20 -10.00 16.95
N LEU A 314 12.48 -10.86 16.22
CA LEU A 314 12.03 -10.58 14.86
C LEU A 314 11.04 -9.41 14.82
N THR A 315 10.14 -9.31 15.78
CA THR A 315 9.21 -8.19 15.94
C THR A 315 9.96 -6.87 16.17
N GLY A 316 11.00 -6.87 17.02
CA GLY A 316 11.85 -5.71 17.24
C GLY A 316 12.59 -5.27 15.97
N LEU A 317 13.13 -6.21 15.21
CA LEU A 317 13.78 -5.95 13.92
C LEU A 317 12.77 -5.43 12.90
N SER A 318 11.57 -6.02 12.83
CA SER A 318 10.50 -5.57 11.95
C SER A 318 10.14 -4.11 12.18
N LYS A 319 9.98 -3.70 13.43
CA LYS A 319 9.71 -2.31 13.81
C LYS A 319 10.86 -1.37 13.43
N LYS A 320 12.11 -1.76 13.71
CA LYS A 320 13.32 -0.99 13.37
C LYS A 320 13.43 -0.74 11.86
N PHE A 321 13.24 -1.77 11.04
CA PHE A 321 13.41 -1.66 9.59
C PHE A 321 12.18 -1.11 8.87
N SER A 322 10.97 -1.22 9.43
CA SER A 322 9.76 -0.63 8.85
C SER A 322 9.83 0.88 8.72
N SER A 323 10.46 1.57 9.68
CA SER A 323 10.67 3.02 9.62
C SER A 323 11.64 3.43 8.50
N GLN A 324 12.70 2.66 8.27
CA GLN A 324 13.71 2.95 7.24
C GLN A 324 13.23 2.63 5.82
N LEU A 325 12.21 1.79 5.69
CA LEU A 325 11.68 1.30 4.42
C LEU A 325 10.51 2.09 3.89
N SER A 326 9.76 2.75 4.77
CA SER A 326 8.69 3.68 4.37
C SER A 326 9.22 4.75 3.42
N ASP A 327 10.46 5.21 3.66
CA ASP A 327 11.13 6.24 2.85
C ASP A 327 11.52 5.75 1.44
N ARG A 328 11.64 4.43 1.24
CA ARG A 328 12.08 3.82 -0.03
C ARG A 328 10.96 3.15 -0.82
N GLY A 329 9.73 3.18 -0.32
CA GLY A 329 8.56 2.55 -0.98
C GLY A 329 8.67 1.02 -1.08
N THR A 330 9.57 0.39 -0.32
CA THR A 330 9.74 -1.06 -0.27
C THR A 330 9.11 -1.59 1.00
N LYS A 331 8.18 -2.53 0.89
CA LYS A 331 7.59 -3.21 2.04
C LYS A 331 8.39 -4.47 2.37
N MET A 332 8.65 -4.73 3.64
CA MET A 332 9.17 -6.01 4.12
C MET A 332 8.10 -6.72 4.93
N LYS A 333 7.91 -7.99 4.64
CA LYS A 333 6.98 -8.89 5.32
C LYS A 333 7.79 -9.89 6.09
N TRP A 334 7.52 -10.05 7.36
CA TRP A 334 8.31 -10.85 8.28
C TRP A 334 7.58 -12.16 8.62
N MET A 335 8.30 -13.26 8.59
CA MET A 335 7.76 -14.59 8.85
C MET A 335 8.88 -15.55 9.24
N TRP A 336 8.50 -16.70 9.76
CA TRP A 336 9.44 -17.78 10.04
C TRP A 336 9.04 -19.07 9.35
N LEU A 337 9.98 -19.98 9.12
CA LEU A 337 9.80 -21.24 8.43
C LEU A 337 10.38 -22.39 9.27
N ASN A 338 9.57 -23.41 9.53
CA ASN A 338 10.02 -24.62 10.18
C ASN A 338 10.72 -25.53 9.16
N THR A 339 12.04 -25.56 9.18
CA THR A 339 12.85 -26.35 8.23
C THR A 339 12.82 -27.84 8.53
N ALA A 340 12.43 -28.28 9.75
CA ALA A 340 12.21 -29.68 10.06
C ALA A 340 11.00 -30.26 9.30
N VAL A 341 9.99 -29.41 9.03
CA VAL A 341 8.78 -29.79 8.27
C VAL A 341 8.96 -29.48 6.79
N GLU A 342 9.47 -28.31 6.47
CA GLU A 342 9.61 -27.80 5.10
C GLU A 342 11.04 -28.06 4.56
N GLY A 343 11.48 -29.32 4.57
CA GLY A 343 12.82 -29.74 4.17
C GLY A 343 13.20 -29.32 2.74
N ALA A 344 12.26 -29.34 1.80
CA ALA A 344 12.49 -28.90 0.43
C ALA A 344 12.84 -27.41 0.31
N TYR A 345 12.33 -26.57 1.22
CA TYR A 345 12.71 -25.15 1.30
C TYR A 345 14.06 -24.95 2.01
N LYS A 346 14.41 -25.83 2.97
CA LYS A 346 15.76 -25.88 3.53
C LYS A 346 16.81 -26.17 2.45
N GLU A 347 16.52 -27.15 1.58
CA GLU A 347 17.39 -27.49 0.44
C GLU A 347 17.48 -26.34 -0.58
N LEU A 348 16.35 -25.65 -0.89
CA LEU A 348 16.33 -24.50 -1.78
C LEU A 348 17.21 -23.35 -1.30
N PHE A 349 17.08 -23.00 -0.03
CA PHE A 349 17.78 -21.84 0.55
C PHE A 349 19.22 -22.18 1.00
N GLU A 350 19.55 -23.45 1.16
CA GLU A 350 20.88 -23.95 1.54
C GLU A 350 21.51 -23.13 2.70
N PRO A 351 20.85 -22.99 3.87
CA PRO A 351 21.46 -22.28 4.99
C PRO A 351 22.69 -23.05 5.46
N ALA A 352 23.81 -22.33 5.71
CA ALA A 352 25.03 -22.97 6.19
C ALA A 352 24.86 -23.48 7.63
N MET A 353 24.06 -22.80 8.44
CA MET A 353 23.65 -23.23 9.79
C MET A 353 22.22 -22.73 10.07
N LEU A 354 21.62 -23.25 11.12
CA LEU A 354 20.31 -22.82 11.64
C LEU A 354 20.48 -22.38 13.12
N PRO A 355 19.77 -21.35 13.57
CA PRO A 355 18.86 -20.53 12.77
C PRO A 355 19.56 -19.62 11.76
N SER A 356 18.86 -19.24 10.70
CA SER A 356 19.37 -18.39 9.61
C SER A 356 18.27 -17.43 9.12
N ALA A 357 18.59 -16.55 8.17
CA ALA A 357 17.61 -15.67 7.55
C ALA A 357 17.81 -15.59 6.04
N VAL A 358 16.69 -15.44 5.33
CA VAL A 358 16.61 -15.28 3.88
C VAL A 358 15.75 -14.09 3.56
N VAL A 359 16.19 -13.25 2.63
CA VAL A 359 15.34 -12.22 2.02
C VAL A 359 14.94 -12.70 0.64
N PHE A 360 13.65 -12.99 0.48
CA PHE A 360 13.07 -13.55 -0.72
C PHE A 360 12.24 -12.51 -1.47
N ASN A 361 12.42 -12.41 -2.78
CA ASN A 361 11.65 -11.56 -3.67
C ASN A 361 10.81 -12.41 -4.62
N PRO A 362 9.50 -12.59 -4.36
CA PRO A 362 8.63 -13.39 -5.19
C PRO A 362 8.23 -12.72 -6.52
N HIS A 363 8.40 -11.39 -6.64
CA HIS A 363 7.82 -10.60 -7.73
C HIS A 363 8.78 -10.33 -8.90
N LYS A 364 10.10 -10.46 -8.67
CA LYS A 364 11.11 -10.26 -9.71
C LYS A 364 11.88 -11.55 -9.95
N ARG A 365 11.34 -12.45 -10.76
CA ARG A 365 11.99 -13.73 -11.15
C ARG A 365 12.43 -14.52 -9.92
N LEU A 366 11.51 -14.89 -9.04
CA LEU A 366 11.75 -15.71 -7.85
C LEU A 366 13.24 -15.75 -7.44
N ARG A 367 13.68 -14.80 -6.66
CA ARG A 367 15.08 -14.68 -6.27
C ARG A 367 15.23 -14.43 -4.78
N PHE A 368 16.33 -14.85 -4.22
CA PHE A 368 16.62 -14.69 -2.79
C PHE A 368 18.07 -14.35 -2.53
N THR A 369 18.31 -13.77 -1.38
CA THR A 369 19.63 -13.66 -0.76
C THR A 369 19.53 -14.21 0.65
N LYS A 370 20.61 -14.79 1.15
CA LYS A 370 20.68 -15.43 2.47
C LYS A 370 21.76 -14.83 3.32
N LEU A 371 21.69 -15.12 4.58
CA LEU A 371 22.76 -14.81 5.50
C LEU A 371 24.04 -15.55 5.08
N ASP A 372 25.07 -14.81 4.65
CA ASP A 372 26.36 -15.36 4.29
C ASP A 372 27.27 -15.36 5.52
N HIS A 373 28.01 -16.46 5.72
CA HIS A 373 29.09 -16.50 6.69
C HIS A 373 30.28 -15.73 6.12
N GLY A 374 30.73 -14.69 6.84
CA GLY A 374 32.02 -14.08 6.58
C GLY A 374 33.17 -15.06 6.88
N GLU A 375 34.38 -14.71 6.50
CA GLU A 375 35.59 -15.53 6.71
C GLU A 375 35.85 -15.93 8.20
N ASP A 376 35.14 -15.28 9.14
CA ASP A 376 35.28 -15.47 10.60
C ASP A 376 34.24 -16.42 11.24
N ASN A 377 33.54 -17.24 10.51
CA ASN A 377 32.64 -18.34 10.99
C ASN A 377 31.61 -18.03 12.10
N GLU A 378 31.35 -16.77 12.45
CA GLU A 378 30.46 -16.39 13.56
C GLU A 378 29.17 -15.67 13.18
N VAL A 379 28.73 -15.73 11.95
CA VAL A 379 27.45 -15.07 11.60
C VAL A 379 26.28 -15.97 11.99
N LYS A 380 25.80 -15.77 13.21
CA LYS A 380 24.62 -16.41 13.77
C LYS A 380 23.35 -15.77 13.19
N GLY A 381 22.28 -16.54 13.08
CA GLY A 381 20.94 -16.04 12.78
C GLY A 381 20.32 -15.24 13.94
N ASP A 382 21.13 -14.39 14.58
CA ASP A 382 20.74 -13.48 15.65
C ASP A 382 20.36 -12.09 15.09
N ALA A 383 19.95 -11.20 15.97
CA ALA A 383 19.54 -9.84 15.60
C ALA A 383 20.60 -9.08 14.81
N THR A 384 21.89 -9.27 15.13
CA THR A 384 22.99 -8.58 14.48
C THR A 384 23.22 -9.10 13.07
N GLY A 385 23.25 -10.42 12.89
CA GLY A 385 23.42 -11.05 11.59
C GLY A 385 22.27 -10.69 10.65
N ILE A 386 21.02 -10.75 11.12
CA ILE A 386 19.84 -10.36 10.33
C ILE A 386 19.88 -8.88 9.98
N SER A 387 20.23 -7.98 10.93
CA SER A 387 20.39 -6.55 10.62
C SER A 387 21.41 -6.32 9.52
N ASN A 388 22.58 -6.95 9.59
CA ASN A 388 23.63 -6.80 8.58
C ASN A 388 23.18 -7.29 7.19
N LEU A 389 22.42 -8.39 7.12
CA LEU A 389 21.83 -8.86 5.87
C LEU A 389 20.87 -7.83 5.29
N LEU A 390 20.00 -7.26 6.12
CA LEU A 390 19.02 -6.27 5.70
C LEU A 390 19.68 -4.95 5.28
N ASP A 391 20.70 -4.51 5.99
CA ASP A 391 21.48 -3.32 5.61
C ASP A 391 22.14 -3.49 4.24
N LYS A 392 22.70 -4.68 3.93
CA LYS A 392 23.21 -5.02 2.59
C LYS A 392 22.12 -5.00 1.53
N VAL A 393 20.93 -5.52 1.85
CA VAL A 393 19.77 -5.49 0.93
C VAL A 393 19.32 -4.06 0.66
N LEU A 394 19.26 -3.23 1.68
CA LEU A 394 18.87 -1.82 1.58
C LEU A 394 19.94 -0.96 0.92
N GLY A 395 21.21 -1.26 1.14
CA GLY A 395 22.34 -0.61 0.48
C GLY A 395 22.50 -0.97 -1.01
N GLY A 396 21.84 -2.06 -1.43
CA GLY A 396 21.97 -2.57 -2.81
C GLY A 396 23.17 -3.51 -3.01
N ASP A 397 23.90 -3.83 -1.94
CA ASP A 397 25.12 -4.67 -1.96
C ASP A 397 24.81 -6.17 -1.90
N ALA A 398 23.57 -6.53 -1.60
CA ALA A 398 23.16 -7.93 -1.51
C ALA A 398 23.05 -8.60 -2.89
N ARG A 399 23.72 -9.74 -3.04
CA ARG A 399 23.64 -10.54 -4.26
C ARG A 399 22.46 -11.52 -4.19
N PHE A 400 21.45 -11.29 -5.01
CA PHE A 400 20.30 -12.19 -5.12
C PHE A 400 20.58 -13.33 -6.09
N LYS A 401 20.42 -14.57 -5.62
CA LYS A 401 20.40 -15.77 -6.46
C LYS A 401 19.00 -16.02 -6.99
N MET A 402 18.88 -16.51 -8.24
CA MET A 402 17.60 -16.96 -8.78
C MET A 402 17.24 -18.36 -8.25
N VAL A 403 15.94 -18.56 -7.98
CA VAL A 403 15.43 -19.91 -7.69
C VAL A 403 15.62 -20.78 -8.93
N PRO A 404 16.22 -21.97 -8.79
CA PRO A 404 16.44 -22.91 -9.91
C PRO A 404 15.12 -23.21 -10.65
N GLY A 405 15.17 -23.13 -11.98
CA GLY A 405 13.99 -23.37 -12.82
C GLY A 405 12.81 -22.39 -12.62
N GLN A 406 12.97 -21.31 -11.84
CA GLN A 406 11.92 -20.33 -11.50
C GLN A 406 10.66 -20.99 -10.91
N LYS A 407 10.83 -22.10 -10.18
CA LYS A 407 9.75 -22.89 -9.57
C LYS A 407 10.04 -23.15 -8.10
N LEU A 408 9.09 -22.84 -7.24
CA LEU A 408 9.20 -23.15 -5.82
C LEU A 408 8.96 -24.64 -5.55
N PRO A 409 9.60 -25.20 -4.50
CA PRO A 409 9.32 -26.52 -4.02
C PRO A 409 7.84 -26.71 -3.63
N LYS A 410 7.40 -27.95 -3.57
CA LYS A 410 6.08 -28.27 -3.00
C LYS A 410 6.16 -28.12 -1.48
N TRP A 411 5.12 -27.55 -0.90
CA TRP A 411 4.92 -27.47 0.54
C TRP A 411 4.61 -28.86 1.12
N ALA A 412 5.04 -29.08 2.35
CA ALA A 412 4.65 -30.25 3.11
C ALA A 412 3.14 -30.20 3.44
N VAL A 413 2.47 -31.35 3.23
CA VAL A 413 1.07 -31.51 3.65
C VAL A 413 1.08 -31.91 5.13
N ARG A 414 0.55 -31.04 5.97
CA ARG A 414 0.39 -31.32 7.40
C ARG A 414 -1.00 -31.92 7.62
N ASP A 415 -1.07 -33.17 8.04
CA ASP A 415 -2.34 -33.77 8.45
C ASP A 415 -2.89 -33.03 9.67
N ALA A 416 -4.11 -32.54 9.55
CA ALA A 416 -4.84 -31.95 10.66
C ALA A 416 -5.22 -33.07 11.64
N GLY A 417 -4.42 -33.26 12.70
CA GLY A 417 -4.80 -34.14 13.80
C GLY A 417 -3.87 -35.34 14.08
N LYS A 418 -2.77 -35.08 14.76
CA LYS A 418 -2.24 -35.97 15.81
C LYS A 418 -1.62 -35.05 16.87
N GLY A 419 -2.43 -34.63 17.83
CA GLY A 419 -1.94 -34.10 19.08
C GLY A 419 -0.98 -35.13 19.72
N SER A 420 0.18 -34.64 20.11
CA SER A 420 1.15 -35.44 20.86
C SER A 420 0.59 -35.75 22.25
N ASP A 421 -0.12 -36.86 22.37
CA ASP A 421 -0.26 -37.52 23.66
C ASP A 421 1.12 -38.03 24.10
N LYS A 422 1.85 -37.20 24.82
CA LYS A 422 2.92 -37.70 25.67
C LYS A 422 2.26 -38.47 26.82
N LYS A 423 2.17 -39.77 26.68
CA LYS A 423 2.03 -40.70 27.79
C LYS A 423 3.06 -40.34 28.86
N LYS A 424 2.56 -39.94 30.03
CA LYS A 424 3.24 -40.11 31.30
C LYS A 424 3.27 -41.62 31.56
N GLU A 425 4.40 -42.25 31.56
CA GLU A 425 4.68 -43.48 32.30
C GLU A 425 5.61 -43.16 33.44
N LEU A 426 5.12 -43.48 34.59
CA LEU A 426 5.62 -43.78 35.94
C LEU A 426 7.14 -43.64 36.20
#